data_5ccdb0c6c5c400c3663b3bcdfb1e05b8
#
_entry.id   5ccdb0c6c5c400c3663b3bcdfb1e05b8
#
_cell.length_a   1.000
_cell.length_b   1.000
_cell.length_c   1.000
_cell.angle_alpha   90.00
_cell.angle_beta   90.00
_cell.angle_gamma   90.00
#
_symmetry.space_group_name_H-M   'P 1'
#
loop_
_entity.id
_entity.type
_entity.pdbx_description
1 polymer ?
#
loop_
_entity_poly.entity_id
_entity_poly.type
_entity_poly.pdbx_seq_one_letter_code
_entity_poly.pdbx_strand_id
1 'polypeptide(L)'
;AAGRRYRLPTEAEWEYAARAGGSRRFGAADELPLEAGNFRYGERPPITLPIGSFRPNAWGFHDLHGNVWEWCADWYAADYYTAAPTDDPQGSTDGNGRVVRGGDYLSPATMARCANRDFTRPSRRDWGNGLRVVLELR
;
A
#
# COMPACT_ATOMS: atom_id res chain seq x y z
N ALA A 1 -14.94 21.71 19.24
CA ALA A 1 -13.89 21.30 18.32
C ALA A 1 -14.50 20.27 17.37
N ALA A 2 -14.54 20.54 16.05
CA ALA A 2 -14.96 19.57 15.07
C ALA A 2 -14.00 18.38 15.14
N GLY A 3 -14.53 17.20 15.47
CA GLY A 3 -13.72 16.00 15.61
C GLY A 3 -13.11 15.62 14.26
N ARG A 4 -11.81 15.43 14.23
CA ARG A 4 -11.10 14.87 13.06
C ARG A 4 -11.52 13.40 12.92
N ARG A 5 -11.91 13.00 11.72
CA ARG A 5 -12.23 11.61 11.41
C ARG A 5 -11.08 10.99 10.63
N TYR A 6 -10.61 9.85 11.11
CA TYR A 6 -9.56 9.06 10.46
C TYR A 6 -10.14 7.71 10.03
N ARG A 7 -9.69 7.21 8.89
CA ARG A 7 -10.03 5.89 8.37
C ARG A 7 -8.86 5.27 7.63
N LEU A 8 -8.94 4.00 7.31
CA LEU A 8 -8.04 3.39 6.34
C LEU A 8 -8.32 3.95 4.94
N PRO A 9 -7.33 4.03 4.06
CA PRO A 9 -7.55 4.31 2.65
C PRO A 9 -8.37 3.19 2.01
N THR A 10 -9.13 3.50 0.97
CA THR A 10 -9.53 2.47 0.01
C THR A 10 -8.31 1.99 -0.75
N GLU A 11 -8.40 0.80 -1.36
CA GLU A 11 -7.32 0.27 -2.19
C GLU A 11 -6.98 1.22 -3.34
N ALA A 12 -8.00 1.83 -3.96
CA ALA A 12 -7.83 2.80 -5.03
C ALA A 12 -7.12 4.09 -4.56
N GLU A 13 -7.49 4.62 -3.39
CA GLU A 13 -6.81 5.78 -2.80
C GLU A 13 -5.34 5.47 -2.50
N TRP A 14 -5.06 4.28 -1.99
CA TRP A 14 -3.69 3.85 -1.72
C TRP A 14 -2.87 3.81 -3.01
N GLU A 15 -3.38 3.16 -4.08
CA GLU A 15 -2.68 3.06 -5.35
C GLU A 15 -2.51 4.44 -6.02
N TYR A 16 -3.51 5.30 -5.95
CA TYR A 16 -3.45 6.67 -6.44
C TYR A 16 -2.32 7.47 -5.75
N ALA A 17 -2.22 7.36 -4.43
CA ALA A 17 -1.14 7.98 -3.67
C ALA A 17 0.25 7.38 -4.01
N ALA A 18 0.33 6.05 -4.20
CA ALA A 18 1.56 5.38 -4.55
C ALA A 18 2.06 5.77 -5.95
N ARG A 19 1.16 5.93 -6.91
CA ARG A 19 1.51 6.36 -8.27
C ARG A 19 1.95 7.82 -8.36
N ALA A 20 1.43 8.69 -7.51
CA ALA A 20 1.75 10.12 -7.49
C ALA A 20 1.75 10.76 -8.90
N GLY A 21 0.72 10.43 -9.71
CA GLY A 21 0.59 10.89 -11.09
C GLY A 21 1.37 10.09 -12.14
N GLY A 22 2.19 9.12 -11.72
CA GLY A 22 2.94 8.25 -12.64
C GLY A 22 2.13 7.04 -13.11
N SER A 23 2.51 6.49 -14.28
CA SER A 23 1.86 5.31 -14.88
C SER A 23 2.71 4.05 -14.88
N ARG A 24 3.96 4.12 -14.41
CA ARG A 24 4.91 3.01 -14.42
C ARG A 24 4.69 2.06 -13.24
N ARG A 25 5.44 0.95 -13.19
CA ARG A 25 5.30 -0.11 -12.16
C ARG A 25 5.39 0.41 -10.73
N PHE A 26 6.29 1.38 -10.49
CA PHE A 26 6.54 2.01 -9.20
C PHE A 26 6.24 3.53 -9.24
N GLY A 27 5.15 3.90 -9.90
CA GLY A 27 4.77 5.29 -10.11
C GLY A 27 5.64 5.97 -11.18
N ALA A 28 6.76 6.55 -10.81
CA ALA A 28 7.65 7.27 -11.74
C ALA A 28 8.65 6.36 -12.48
N ALA A 29 8.85 5.11 -12.04
CA ALA A 29 9.87 4.20 -12.56
C ALA A 29 9.35 2.78 -12.80
N ASP A 30 10.01 2.04 -13.69
CA ASP A 30 9.71 0.62 -13.94
C ASP A 30 10.58 -0.32 -13.11
N GLU A 31 11.63 0.20 -12.48
CA GLU A 31 12.51 -0.51 -11.57
C GLU A 31 12.56 0.23 -10.23
N LEU A 32 12.65 -0.51 -9.15
CA LEU A 32 12.77 0.03 -7.80
C LEU A 32 14.24 -0.09 -7.36
N PRO A 33 14.98 1.02 -7.27
CA PRO A 33 16.34 0.98 -6.76
C PRO A 33 16.35 0.66 -5.27
N LEU A 34 17.47 0.11 -4.78
CA LEU A 34 17.62 -0.38 -3.40
C LEU A 34 17.38 0.68 -2.34
N GLU A 35 17.69 1.91 -2.66
CA GLU A 35 17.54 3.07 -1.81
C GLU A 35 16.12 3.67 -1.84
N ALA A 36 15.19 3.08 -2.61
CA ALA A 36 13.84 3.58 -2.73
C ALA A 36 12.82 2.89 -1.82
N GLY A 37 13.22 1.81 -1.13
CA GLY A 37 12.30 1.11 -0.22
C GLY A 37 12.97 0.01 0.59
N ASN A 38 12.25 -0.50 1.58
CA ASN A 38 12.68 -1.63 2.40
C ASN A 38 11.98 -2.91 1.94
N PHE A 39 12.66 -3.69 1.11
CA PHE A 39 12.19 -4.97 0.59
C PHE A 39 13.35 -5.98 0.59
N ARG A 40 13.03 -7.26 0.44
CA ARG A 40 14.04 -8.32 0.44
C ARG A 40 15.03 -8.14 -0.72
N TYR A 41 16.26 -7.83 -0.37
CA TYR A 41 17.36 -7.73 -1.32
C TYR A 41 18.69 -8.14 -0.70
N GLY A 42 19.36 -9.11 -1.33
CA GLY A 42 20.69 -9.55 -0.92
C GLY A 42 20.77 -9.94 0.55
N GLU A 43 21.81 -9.46 1.23
CA GLU A 43 22.10 -9.74 2.65
C GLU A 43 21.54 -8.68 3.61
N ARG A 44 20.65 -7.79 3.16
CA ARG A 44 20.04 -6.80 4.06
C ARG A 44 19.27 -7.51 5.17
N PRO A 45 19.46 -7.12 6.44
CA PRO A 45 18.72 -7.70 7.54
C PRO A 45 17.21 -7.57 7.32
N PRO A 46 16.43 -8.65 7.53
CA PRO A 46 14.98 -8.62 7.34
C PRO A 46 14.29 -8.01 8.56
N ILE A 47 14.37 -6.69 8.69
CA ILE A 47 13.76 -5.90 9.78
C ILE A 47 12.96 -4.74 9.23
N THR A 48 11.95 -4.30 9.97
CA THR A 48 11.28 -3.03 9.71
C THR A 48 12.20 -1.86 10.02
N LEU A 49 12.04 -0.78 9.27
CA LEU A 49 12.78 0.47 9.48
C LEU A 49 11.83 1.57 9.98
N PRO A 50 12.36 2.61 10.63
CA PRO A 50 11.58 3.77 11.01
C PRO A 50 10.87 4.38 9.79
N ILE A 51 9.66 4.87 9.99
CA ILE A 51 8.90 5.58 8.96
C ILE A 51 9.69 6.80 8.45
N GLY A 52 9.61 7.05 7.14
CA GLY A 52 10.34 8.14 6.50
C GLY A 52 11.82 7.84 6.23
N SER A 53 12.24 6.57 6.34
CA SER A 53 13.64 6.17 6.07
C SER A 53 14.05 6.33 4.60
N PHE A 54 13.10 6.38 3.69
CA PHE A 54 13.33 6.50 2.24
C PHE A 54 12.76 7.81 1.71
N ARG A 55 13.26 8.22 0.53
CA ARG A 55 12.77 9.43 -0.14
C ARG A 55 11.28 9.32 -0.46
N PRO A 56 10.51 10.40 -0.27
CA PRO A 56 9.09 10.40 -0.65
C PRO A 56 8.92 10.35 -2.17
N ASN A 57 7.73 9.94 -2.60
CA ASN A 57 7.32 10.11 -3.99
C ASN A 57 7.03 11.59 -4.32
N ALA A 58 6.63 11.89 -5.56
CA ALA A 58 6.39 13.25 -6.04
C ALA A 58 5.30 14.02 -5.26
N TRP A 59 4.42 13.30 -4.54
CA TRP A 59 3.38 13.90 -3.71
C TRP A 59 3.71 13.93 -2.20
N GLY A 60 4.95 13.60 -1.84
CA GLY A 60 5.41 13.66 -0.45
C GLY A 60 5.08 12.43 0.40
N PHE A 61 4.60 11.33 -0.19
CA PHE A 61 4.34 10.09 0.53
C PHE A 61 5.60 9.23 0.66
N HIS A 62 5.91 8.84 1.90
CA HIS A 62 7.01 7.94 2.22
C HIS A 62 6.55 6.47 2.30
N ASP A 63 7.49 5.56 2.11
CA ASP A 63 7.41 4.13 2.45
C ASP A 63 6.26 3.36 1.78
N LEU A 64 5.84 3.78 0.58
CA LEU A 64 4.80 3.08 -0.20
C LEU A 64 5.33 1.84 -0.93
N HIS A 65 6.63 1.58 -0.87
CA HIS A 65 7.29 0.44 -1.50
C HIS A 65 8.10 -0.36 -0.46
N GLY A 66 7.48 -1.37 0.12
CA GLY A 66 8.08 -2.24 1.14
C GLY A 66 7.89 -1.73 2.57
N ASN A 67 8.76 -2.13 3.46
CA ASN A 67 8.73 -1.96 4.90
C ASN A 67 7.65 -2.82 5.58
N VAL A 68 6.38 -2.47 5.42
CA VAL A 68 5.23 -3.27 5.88
C VAL A 68 4.11 -3.23 4.85
N TRP A 69 3.36 -4.31 4.73
CA TRP A 69 2.08 -4.30 4.04
C TRP A 69 1.13 -3.33 4.72
N GLU A 70 0.46 -2.49 3.97
CA GLU A 70 -0.46 -1.50 4.51
C GLU A 70 -1.92 -1.91 4.28
N TRP A 71 -2.70 -1.97 5.36
CA TRP A 71 -4.11 -2.29 5.35
C TRP A 71 -4.93 -1.25 4.58
N CYS A 72 -5.84 -1.75 3.71
CA CYS A 72 -6.89 -0.97 3.08
C CYS A 72 -8.27 -1.30 3.66
N ALA A 73 -9.23 -0.42 3.42
CA ALA A 73 -10.61 -0.59 3.89
C ALA A 73 -11.37 -1.69 3.14
N ASP A 74 -10.91 -2.03 1.95
CA ASP A 74 -11.59 -2.94 1.01
C ASP A 74 -11.48 -4.40 1.44
N TRP A 75 -12.54 -5.16 1.22
CA TRP A 75 -12.44 -6.61 1.15
C TRP A 75 -11.81 -7.02 -0.17
N TYR A 76 -11.01 -8.06 -0.16
CA TYR A 76 -10.34 -8.56 -1.35
C TYR A 76 -11.29 -9.40 -2.20
N ALA A 77 -11.47 -9.00 -3.46
CA ALA A 77 -12.03 -9.82 -4.53
C ALA A 77 -11.07 -9.73 -5.73
N ALA A 78 -10.67 -10.89 -6.25
CA ALA A 78 -9.65 -10.96 -7.30
C ALA A 78 -10.08 -10.27 -8.60
N ASP A 79 -11.36 -10.36 -8.91
CA ASP A 79 -12.00 -9.87 -10.12
C ASP A 79 -12.70 -8.50 -9.94
N TYR A 80 -12.60 -7.88 -8.77
CA TYR A 80 -13.29 -6.61 -8.47
C TYR A 80 -13.14 -5.59 -9.59
N TYR A 81 -11.93 -5.35 -10.07
CA TYR A 81 -11.66 -4.32 -11.07
C TYR A 81 -12.09 -4.67 -12.49
N THR A 82 -12.62 -5.86 -12.76
CA THR A 82 -13.21 -6.20 -14.08
C THR A 82 -14.53 -5.48 -14.33
N ALA A 83 -15.24 -5.11 -13.25
CA ALA A 83 -16.56 -4.46 -13.30
C ALA A 83 -16.69 -3.29 -12.30
N ALA A 84 -15.59 -2.85 -11.70
CA ALA A 84 -15.60 -1.75 -10.74
C ALA A 84 -15.98 -0.42 -11.42
N PRO A 85 -16.59 0.53 -10.67
CA PRO A 85 -16.74 1.89 -11.13
C PRO A 85 -15.38 2.50 -11.48
N THR A 86 -15.34 3.33 -12.52
CA THR A 86 -14.13 4.06 -12.89
C THR A 86 -13.81 5.17 -11.88
N ASP A 87 -14.86 5.77 -11.33
CA ASP A 87 -14.74 6.88 -10.40
C ASP A 87 -14.94 6.40 -8.97
N ASP A 88 -13.99 6.71 -8.12
CA ASP A 88 -13.98 6.46 -6.67
C ASP A 88 -14.42 5.03 -6.25
N PRO A 89 -13.77 3.97 -6.75
CA PRO A 89 -14.13 2.60 -6.42
C PRO A 89 -13.93 2.34 -4.93
N GLN A 90 -14.98 1.83 -4.27
CA GLN A 90 -15.03 1.61 -2.82
C GLN A 90 -14.60 0.20 -2.39
N GLY A 91 -14.19 -0.64 -3.35
CA GLY A 91 -13.84 -2.03 -3.09
C GLY A 91 -15.03 -2.97 -2.97
N SER A 92 -14.74 -4.26 -2.79
CA SER A 92 -15.77 -5.25 -2.51
C SER A 92 -16.38 -5.03 -1.12
N THR A 93 -17.68 -5.33 -0.98
CA THR A 93 -18.40 -5.22 0.29
C THR A 93 -18.18 -6.42 1.21
N ASP A 94 -17.70 -7.54 0.65
CA ASP A 94 -17.45 -8.80 1.35
C ASP A 94 -16.18 -9.50 0.85
N GLY A 95 -15.68 -10.46 1.61
CA GLY A 95 -14.49 -11.24 1.29
C GLY A 95 -13.92 -11.98 2.49
N ASN A 96 -12.94 -12.83 2.24
CA ASN A 96 -12.25 -13.62 3.27
C ASN A 96 -11.06 -12.90 3.91
N GLY A 97 -10.66 -11.76 3.37
CA GLY A 97 -9.56 -10.93 3.86
C GLY A 97 -9.68 -9.50 3.38
N ARG A 98 -9.02 -8.61 4.10
CA ARG A 98 -8.88 -7.22 3.69
C ARG A 98 -7.67 -7.06 2.79
N VAL A 99 -7.77 -6.14 1.84
CA VAL A 99 -6.66 -5.79 0.96
C VAL A 99 -5.49 -5.25 1.76
N VAL A 100 -4.29 -5.67 1.38
CA VAL A 100 -3.01 -5.09 1.83
C VAL A 100 -2.17 -4.73 0.62
N ARG A 101 -1.41 -3.65 0.73
CA ARG A 101 -0.67 -3.06 -0.37
C ARG A 101 0.76 -2.72 0.03
N GLY A 102 1.66 -2.58 -0.97
CA GLY A 102 3.01 -2.05 -0.80
C GLY A 102 4.12 -3.08 -0.64
N GLY A 103 3.81 -4.31 -0.26
CA GLY A 103 4.83 -5.30 0.12
C GLY A 103 5.44 -5.01 1.48
N ASP A 104 6.29 -5.92 1.97
CA ASP A 104 7.02 -5.76 3.23
C ASP A 104 8.52 -5.97 3.04
N TYR A 105 9.27 -5.85 4.13
CA TYR A 105 10.74 -6.04 4.17
C TYR A 105 11.19 -7.46 3.82
N LEU A 106 10.29 -8.46 3.82
CA LEU A 106 10.55 -9.85 3.40
C LEU A 106 10.14 -10.12 1.96
N SER A 107 9.35 -9.23 1.37
CA SER A 107 8.82 -9.36 0.00
C SER A 107 9.87 -8.96 -1.03
N PRO A 108 9.95 -9.65 -2.18
CA PRO A 108 10.76 -9.16 -3.31
C PRO A 108 10.18 -7.84 -3.84
N ALA A 109 11.02 -7.03 -4.49
CA ALA A 109 10.61 -5.72 -5.04
C ALA A 109 9.38 -5.81 -5.98
N THR A 110 9.19 -6.94 -6.66
CA THR A 110 8.02 -7.19 -7.52
C THR A 110 6.69 -7.12 -6.78
N MET A 111 6.68 -7.41 -5.47
CA MET A 111 5.49 -7.30 -4.62
C MET A 111 5.21 -5.85 -4.18
N ALA A 112 6.20 -4.97 -4.25
CA ALA A 112 6.07 -3.54 -3.94
C ALA A 112 5.60 -2.68 -5.13
N ARG A 113 5.21 -3.27 -6.27
CA ARG A 113 4.63 -2.52 -7.39
C ARG A 113 3.33 -1.82 -6.99
N CYS A 114 3.07 -0.62 -7.53
CA CYS A 114 1.83 0.10 -7.25
C CYS A 114 0.57 -0.74 -7.50
N ALA A 115 0.54 -1.54 -8.56
CA ALA A 115 -0.62 -2.36 -8.91
C ALA A 115 -0.65 -3.75 -8.24
N ASN A 116 0.35 -4.09 -7.41
CA ASN A 116 0.34 -5.38 -6.73
C ASN A 116 -0.70 -5.40 -5.64
N ARG A 117 -1.54 -6.44 -5.64
CA ARG A 117 -2.63 -6.66 -4.69
C ARG A 117 -2.35 -7.92 -3.89
N ASP A 118 -2.57 -7.84 -2.59
CA ASP A 118 -2.60 -9.02 -1.73
C ASP A 118 -3.67 -8.83 -0.66
N PHE A 119 -3.91 -9.86 0.15
CA PHE A 119 -4.89 -9.79 1.22
C PHE A 119 -4.44 -10.58 2.45
N THR A 120 -4.96 -10.16 3.58
CA THR A 120 -4.77 -10.90 4.81
C THR A 120 -6.04 -10.90 5.66
N ARG A 121 -6.20 -11.93 6.51
CA ARG A 121 -7.37 -12.02 7.39
C ARG A 121 -7.30 -10.92 8.46
N PRO A 122 -8.42 -10.24 8.79
CA PRO A 122 -8.42 -9.18 9.81
C PRO A 122 -7.92 -9.61 11.19
N SER A 123 -8.02 -10.91 11.49
CA SER A 123 -7.53 -11.48 12.75
C SER A 123 -6.03 -11.77 12.76
N ARG A 124 -5.38 -11.71 11.60
CA ARG A 124 -3.95 -12.00 11.50
C ARG A 124 -3.12 -10.89 12.13
N ARG A 125 -2.17 -11.28 12.95
CA ARG A 125 -1.18 -10.40 13.57
C ARG A 125 0.20 -10.92 13.22
N ASP A 126 0.97 -10.12 12.51
CA ASP A 126 2.37 -10.42 12.18
C ASP A 126 3.18 -9.12 12.08
N TRP A 127 4.49 -9.30 11.92
CA TRP A 127 5.46 -8.20 11.91
C TRP A 127 5.50 -7.44 10.58
N GLY A 128 4.93 -8.02 9.53
CA GLY A 128 4.96 -7.47 8.17
C GLY A 128 3.73 -6.61 7.83
N ASN A 129 2.75 -6.45 8.74
CA ASN A 129 1.55 -5.67 8.51
C ASN A 129 1.54 -4.36 9.32
N GLY A 130 1.21 -3.27 8.65
CA GLY A 130 1.05 -1.95 9.21
C GLY A 130 -0.15 -1.23 8.63
N LEU A 131 -0.23 0.07 8.81
CA LEU A 131 -1.35 0.87 8.32
C LEU A 131 -0.91 2.30 7.98
N ARG A 132 -1.66 2.90 7.07
CA ARG A 132 -1.68 4.32 6.76
C ARG A 132 -3.11 4.83 6.98
N VAL A 133 -3.26 6.07 7.44
CA VAL A 133 -4.60 6.65 7.67
C VAL A 133 -4.88 7.81 6.72
N VAL A 134 -6.14 7.94 6.37
CA VAL A 134 -6.70 9.11 5.67
C VAL A 134 -7.39 10.00 6.71
N LEU A 135 -7.13 11.29 6.66
CA LEU A 135 -7.88 12.31 7.39
C LEU A 135 -8.97 12.86 6.48
N GLU A 136 -10.22 12.68 6.87
CA GLU A 136 -11.34 13.31 6.16
C GLU A 136 -11.40 14.80 6.49
N LEU A 137 -11.34 15.61 5.45
CA LEU A 137 -11.56 17.06 5.54
C LEU A 137 -13.06 17.31 5.45
N ARG A 138 -13.60 18.03 6.43
CA ARG A 138 -15.00 18.48 6.44
C ARG A 138 -15.12 19.85 5.81
#